data_d2a6a3a8b21f307cf0e9bd1f9bd24142
#
_entry.id   d2a6a3a8b21f307cf0e9bd1f9bd24142
#
_cell.length_a   1.000
_cell.length_b   1.000
_cell.length_c   1.000
_cell.angle_alpha   90.00
_cell.angle_beta   90.00
_cell.angle_gamma   90.00
#
_symmetry.space_group_name_H-M   'P 1'
#
loop_
_entity.id
_entity.type
_entity.pdbx_description
1 polymer ?
#
loop_
_entity_poly.entity_id
_entity_poly.type
_entity_poly.pdbx_seq_one_letter_code
_entity_poly.pdbx_strand_id
1 'polypeptide(L)'
;MKTKLKLWLLVILFFILSIYIISDSYALFETNSSGEANSNIGKWVIKISDILISDNQKEEFSVDNFVYEENENIADGYIAPGRNGYFDIILDPTGTEVAVRYDLSFDTEQSYGDNIKYSVTLLDGTETIKTAPNTYSGTISLNQINKNTKITLRINLTWDNDVNYNSNDTKLGTTEDNKIRIPVRVSATQYLGETITPYTE
;
A
#
# COMPACT_ATOMS: atom_id res chain seq x y z
N MET A 1 -87.99 4.98 12.06
CA MET A 1 -87.04 5.60 11.12
C MET A 1 -85.97 6.44 11.81
N LYS A 2 -86.29 7.27 12.77
CA LYS A 2 -85.34 8.18 13.47
C LYS A 2 -84.20 7.47 14.25
N THR A 3 -84.43 6.29 14.83
CA THR A 3 -83.47 5.50 15.58
C THR A 3 -82.42 4.84 14.68
N LYS A 4 -82.77 4.33 13.51
CA LYS A 4 -81.86 3.74 12.53
C LYS A 4 -80.91 4.80 11.97
N LEU A 5 -81.43 6.02 11.72
CA LEU A 5 -80.56 7.13 11.25
C LEU A 5 -79.57 7.56 12.30
N LYS A 6 -79.92 7.61 13.57
CA LYS A 6 -79.03 7.92 14.68
C LYS A 6 -77.95 6.86 14.82
N LEU A 7 -78.29 5.57 14.64
CA LEU A 7 -77.27 4.49 14.69
C LEU A 7 -76.25 4.59 13.55
N TRP A 8 -76.77 4.89 12.36
CA TRP A 8 -75.89 5.09 11.20
C TRP A 8 -74.90 6.28 11.37
N LEU A 9 -75.37 7.39 11.90
CA LEU A 9 -74.52 8.56 12.22
C LEU A 9 -73.49 8.21 13.25
N LEU A 10 -73.85 7.39 14.24
CA LEU A 10 -72.87 6.97 15.28
C LEU A 10 -71.74 6.06 14.69
N VAL A 11 -72.16 5.14 13.78
CA VAL A 11 -71.16 4.30 13.07
C VAL A 11 -70.24 5.14 12.20
N ILE A 12 -70.72 6.12 11.48
CA ILE A 12 -69.94 7.02 10.66
C ILE A 12 -69.00 7.85 11.53
N LEU A 13 -69.46 8.32 12.69
CA LEU A 13 -68.63 9.07 13.62
C LEU A 13 -67.46 8.21 14.16
N PHE A 14 -67.69 6.96 14.54
CA PHE A 14 -66.64 6.04 14.98
C PHE A 14 -65.68 5.70 13.87
N PHE A 15 -66.14 5.58 12.63
CA PHE A 15 -65.27 5.34 11.48
C PHE A 15 -64.34 6.51 11.22
N ILE A 16 -64.85 7.75 11.28
CA ILE A 16 -64.02 8.96 11.15
C ILE A 16 -63.02 9.07 12.29
N LEU A 17 -63.45 8.75 13.53
CA LEU A 17 -62.56 8.75 14.69
C LEU A 17 -61.46 7.71 14.56
N SER A 18 -61.76 6.53 14.04
CA SER A 18 -60.80 5.46 13.79
C SER A 18 -59.76 5.88 12.75
N ILE A 19 -60.19 6.52 11.66
CA ILE A 19 -59.30 7.06 10.64
C ILE A 19 -58.34 8.13 11.24
N TYR A 20 -58.91 9.01 12.08
CA TYR A 20 -58.08 10.05 12.74
C TYR A 20 -57.02 9.44 13.66
N ILE A 21 -57.38 8.44 14.49
CA ILE A 21 -56.47 7.75 15.38
C ILE A 21 -55.40 6.98 14.59
N ILE A 22 -55.77 6.32 13.48
CA ILE A 22 -54.81 5.59 12.63
C ILE A 22 -53.87 6.57 11.94
N SER A 23 -54.39 7.71 11.45
CA SER A 23 -53.56 8.75 10.82
C SER A 23 -52.53 9.37 11.79
N ASP A 24 -52.96 9.62 13.02
CA ASP A 24 -52.11 10.14 14.07
C ASP A 24 -51.04 9.09 14.53
N SER A 25 -51.45 7.81 14.58
CA SER A 25 -50.55 6.69 14.85
C SER A 25 -49.52 6.49 13.73
N TYR A 26 -49.93 6.66 12.47
CA TYR A 26 -49.01 6.59 11.32
C TYR A 26 -47.99 7.72 11.34
N ALA A 27 -48.40 8.95 11.69
CA ALA A 27 -47.51 10.08 11.85
C ALA A 27 -46.50 9.88 13.00
N LEU A 28 -46.90 9.08 14.03
CA LEU A 28 -45.97 8.76 15.13
C LEU A 28 -44.97 7.68 14.75
N PHE A 29 -45.25 6.83 13.76
CA PHE A 29 -44.32 5.81 13.24
C PHE A 29 -43.39 6.36 12.14
N GLU A 30 -43.71 7.47 11.50
CA GLU A 30 -42.78 8.27 10.70
C GLU A 30 -42.02 9.28 11.57
N THR A 31 -41.48 8.85 12.67
CA THR A 31 -40.36 9.58 13.26
C THR A 31 -39.18 9.33 12.35
N ASN A 32 -38.94 10.21 11.39
CA ASN A 32 -37.69 10.36 10.72
C ASN A 32 -36.65 10.67 11.81
N SER A 33 -36.09 9.65 12.41
CA SER A 33 -34.84 9.79 13.13
C SER A 33 -33.76 9.95 12.07
N SER A 34 -33.56 11.17 11.62
CA SER A 34 -32.34 11.56 10.95
C SER A 34 -31.23 11.57 12.02
N GLY A 35 -30.77 10.40 12.38
CA GLY A 35 -29.55 10.22 13.13
C GLY A 35 -28.41 10.36 12.12
N GLU A 36 -27.63 11.42 12.22
CA GLU A 36 -26.33 11.45 11.57
C GLU A 36 -25.46 10.43 12.30
N ALA A 37 -25.21 9.29 11.68
CA ALA A 37 -24.17 8.37 12.11
C ALA A 37 -22.84 8.98 11.69
N ASN A 38 -22.21 9.72 12.59
CA ASN A 38 -20.87 10.21 12.37
C ASN A 38 -19.91 9.03 12.61
N SER A 39 -19.36 8.49 11.53
CA SER A 39 -18.26 7.55 11.56
C SER A 39 -16.98 8.27 11.13
N ASN A 40 -15.93 8.13 11.91
CA ASN A 40 -14.61 8.60 11.49
C ASN A 40 -14.10 7.66 10.39
N ILE A 41 -13.68 8.24 9.29
CA ILE A 41 -13.00 7.51 8.22
C ILE A 41 -11.54 7.39 8.63
N GLY A 42 -11.03 6.17 8.71
CA GLY A 42 -9.63 5.92 9.00
C GLY A 42 -8.74 6.54 7.94
N LYS A 43 -7.85 7.43 8.37
CA LYS A 43 -6.87 8.10 7.51
C LYS A 43 -5.67 7.19 7.32
N TRP A 44 -5.11 7.16 6.11
CA TRP A 44 -3.79 6.57 5.88
C TRP A 44 -2.85 7.57 5.22
N VAL A 45 -1.61 7.55 5.68
CA VAL A 45 -0.53 8.46 5.25
C VAL A 45 0.76 7.68 5.33
N ILE A 46 1.43 7.49 4.21
CA ILE A 46 2.74 6.87 4.18
C ILE A 46 3.76 7.87 3.64
N LYS A 47 4.87 8.00 4.32
CA LYS A 47 6.03 8.74 3.82
C LYS A 47 7.11 7.76 3.42
N ILE A 48 7.72 8.00 2.27
CA ILE A 48 8.86 7.23 1.78
C ILE A 48 10.05 8.18 1.75
N SER A 49 11.07 7.88 2.55
CA SER A 49 12.26 8.74 2.66
C SER A 49 11.89 10.24 2.80
N ASP A 50 10.90 10.54 3.67
CA ASP A 50 10.31 11.85 3.92
C ASP A 50 9.39 12.43 2.81
N ILE A 51 9.20 11.73 1.69
CA ILE A 51 8.23 12.10 0.66
C ILE A 51 6.87 11.51 1.02
N LEU A 52 5.84 12.35 1.08
CA LEU A 52 4.47 11.93 1.37
C LEU A 52 3.86 11.23 0.15
N ILE A 53 3.44 9.99 0.31
CA ILE A 53 2.59 9.31 -0.67
C ILE A 53 1.14 9.53 -0.24
N SER A 54 0.40 10.29 -1.03
CA SER A 54 -1.04 10.45 -0.88
C SER A 54 -1.75 9.70 -2.00
N ASP A 55 -2.71 8.87 -1.57
CA ASP A 55 -3.79 8.30 -2.36
C ASP A 55 -3.44 7.85 -3.79
N ASN A 56 -2.99 6.60 -3.96
CA ASN A 56 -2.67 5.94 -5.23
C ASN A 56 -1.55 6.59 -6.07
N GLN A 57 -0.76 7.49 -5.52
CA GLN A 57 0.41 8.00 -6.22
C GLN A 57 1.53 6.96 -6.15
N LYS A 58 2.08 6.66 -7.31
CA LYS A 58 3.32 5.91 -7.46
C LYS A 58 4.43 6.94 -7.47
N GLU A 59 5.21 6.98 -6.40
CA GLU A 59 6.39 7.84 -6.38
C GLU A 59 7.57 7.09 -7.00
N GLU A 60 8.17 7.70 -8.00
CA GLU A 60 9.47 7.30 -8.52
C GLU A 60 10.53 8.14 -7.82
N PHE A 61 11.54 7.50 -7.28
CA PHE A 61 12.65 8.20 -6.68
C PHE A 61 13.98 7.61 -7.15
N SER A 62 14.97 8.48 -7.24
CA SER A 62 16.33 8.11 -7.54
C SER A 62 17.05 7.78 -6.26
N VAL A 63 17.78 6.69 -6.23
CA VAL A 63 18.61 6.31 -5.08
C VAL A 63 20.05 6.68 -5.37
N ASP A 64 20.55 7.65 -4.62
CA ASP A 64 21.93 8.13 -4.78
C ASP A 64 22.90 7.57 -3.72
N ASN A 65 22.38 6.88 -2.71
CA ASN A 65 23.16 6.44 -1.55
C ASN A 65 23.27 4.91 -1.49
N PHE A 66 24.03 4.35 -2.43
CA PHE A 66 24.43 2.94 -2.35
C PHE A 66 25.54 2.75 -1.32
N VAL A 67 25.39 1.74 -0.49
CA VAL A 67 26.44 1.21 0.37
C VAL A 67 26.98 -0.05 -0.26
N TYR A 68 28.27 -0.12 -0.49
CA TYR A 68 28.93 -1.28 -1.10
C TYR A 68 29.74 -2.04 -0.07
N GLU A 69 29.80 -3.35 -0.22
CA GLU A 69 30.72 -4.18 0.54
C GLU A 69 32.18 -3.79 0.21
N GLU A 70 33.04 -3.86 1.21
CA GLU A 70 34.47 -3.60 1.01
C GLU A 70 35.07 -4.63 0.04
N ASN A 71 35.87 -4.15 -0.91
CA ASN A 71 36.60 -4.98 -1.86
C ASN A 71 37.91 -4.31 -2.24
N GLU A 72 39.03 -4.96 -1.94
CA GLU A 72 40.35 -4.41 -2.18
C GLU A 72 40.70 -4.14 -3.66
N ASN A 73 39.98 -4.79 -4.58
CA ASN A 73 40.22 -4.70 -6.02
C ASN A 73 39.26 -3.72 -6.73
N ILE A 74 38.32 -3.10 -6.02
CA ILE A 74 37.33 -2.20 -6.58
C ILE A 74 37.37 -0.90 -5.79
N ALA A 75 37.52 0.22 -6.49
CA ALA A 75 37.56 1.53 -5.84
C ALA A 75 36.24 1.83 -5.07
N ASP A 76 36.34 2.62 -4.02
CA ASP A 76 35.20 3.02 -3.21
C ASP A 76 34.17 3.78 -4.04
N GLY A 77 32.88 3.52 -3.77
CA GLY A 77 31.78 4.15 -4.47
C GLY A 77 31.44 3.54 -5.84
N TYR A 78 32.17 2.51 -6.27
CA TYR A 78 31.89 1.83 -7.53
C TYR A 78 31.37 0.41 -7.31
N ILE A 79 30.49 -0.02 -8.23
CA ILE A 79 30.06 -1.41 -8.32
C ILE A 79 30.73 -2.07 -9.54
N ALA A 80 31.06 -3.33 -9.40
CA ALA A 80 31.66 -4.13 -10.47
C ALA A 80 31.31 -5.61 -10.24
N PRO A 81 31.56 -6.50 -11.23
CA PRO A 81 31.36 -7.93 -11.04
C PRO A 81 32.04 -8.47 -9.79
N GLY A 82 31.32 -9.22 -8.99
CA GLY A 82 31.77 -9.78 -7.71
C GLY A 82 31.65 -8.84 -6.51
N ARG A 83 31.07 -7.65 -6.65
CA ARG A 83 30.79 -6.76 -5.54
C ARG A 83 29.29 -6.68 -5.28
N ASN A 84 28.91 -6.75 -4.01
CA ASN A 84 27.55 -6.54 -3.56
C ASN A 84 27.36 -5.11 -3.04
N GLY A 85 26.13 -4.68 -3.01
CA GLY A 85 25.76 -3.41 -2.42
C GLY A 85 24.30 -3.41 -1.97
N TYR A 86 23.90 -2.38 -1.25
CA TYR A 86 22.51 -2.20 -0.86
C TYR A 86 22.18 -0.71 -0.70
N PHE A 87 20.89 -0.44 -0.68
CA PHE A 87 20.35 0.82 -0.21
C PHE A 87 19.05 0.57 0.56
N ASP A 88 18.71 1.51 1.43
CA ASP A 88 17.56 1.39 2.31
C ASP A 88 16.46 2.38 1.92
N ILE A 89 15.22 1.89 1.93
CA ILE A 89 14.00 2.70 1.76
C ILE A 89 13.23 2.65 3.07
N ILE A 90 12.92 3.81 3.63
CA ILE A 90 12.20 3.92 4.89
C ILE A 90 10.73 4.23 4.59
N LEU A 91 9.84 3.37 5.05
CA LEU A 91 8.41 3.57 5.08
C LEU A 91 8.00 4.06 6.47
N ASP A 92 7.51 5.29 6.56
CA ASP A 92 7.05 5.90 7.80
C ASP A 92 5.52 5.99 7.80
N PRO A 93 4.83 5.17 8.61
CA PRO A 93 3.37 5.14 8.68
C PRO A 93 2.80 6.16 9.67
N THR A 94 3.58 7.10 10.17
CA THR A 94 3.12 8.06 11.19
C THR A 94 1.92 8.87 10.70
N GLY A 95 0.84 8.85 11.46
CA GLY A 95 -0.43 9.50 11.13
C GLY A 95 -1.40 8.62 10.35
N THR A 96 -1.06 7.34 10.14
CA THR A 96 -1.95 6.32 9.58
C THR A 96 -2.80 5.69 10.69
N GLU A 97 -4.07 5.43 10.40
CA GLU A 97 -5.05 4.89 11.35
C GLU A 97 -5.58 3.51 10.93
N VAL A 98 -5.11 2.99 9.82
CA VAL A 98 -5.49 1.68 9.26
C VAL A 98 -4.26 0.89 8.84
N ALA A 99 -4.35 -0.44 8.84
CA ALA A 99 -3.29 -1.27 8.31
C ALA A 99 -3.05 -0.99 6.83
N VAL A 100 -1.80 -1.07 6.38
CA VAL A 100 -1.39 -0.72 5.03
C VAL A 100 -0.66 -1.89 4.38
N ARG A 101 -0.96 -2.14 3.12
CA ARG A 101 -0.16 -2.94 2.22
C ARG A 101 0.74 -2.01 1.41
N TYR A 102 2.00 -2.37 1.28
CA TYR A 102 2.92 -1.73 0.35
C TYR A 102 3.35 -2.70 -0.74
N ASP A 103 3.55 -2.17 -1.93
CA ASP A 103 4.12 -2.89 -3.07
C ASP A 103 5.31 -2.07 -3.59
N LEU A 104 6.47 -2.70 -3.65
CA LEU A 104 7.71 -2.13 -4.16
C LEU A 104 8.04 -2.83 -5.48
N SER A 105 8.17 -2.08 -6.55
CA SER A 105 8.51 -2.60 -7.87
C SER A 105 9.74 -1.92 -8.45
N PHE A 106 10.55 -2.72 -9.15
CA PHE A 106 11.69 -2.25 -9.92
C PHE A 106 11.29 -2.13 -11.39
N ASP A 107 11.64 -1.01 -12.01
CA ASP A 107 11.51 -0.89 -13.45
C ASP A 107 12.73 -1.50 -14.12
N THR A 108 12.52 -2.52 -14.91
CA THR A 108 13.57 -3.29 -15.59
C THR A 108 13.73 -2.92 -17.06
N GLU A 109 13.15 -1.82 -17.52
CA GLU A 109 13.34 -1.36 -18.91
C GLU A 109 14.83 -1.11 -19.24
N GLN A 110 15.63 -0.82 -18.20
CA GLN A 110 17.09 -0.82 -18.29
C GLN A 110 17.63 -2.18 -17.82
N SER A 111 17.61 -3.16 -18.70
CA SER A 111 18.24 -4.45 -18.43
C SER A 111 19.77 -4.29 -18.42
N TYR A 112 20.37 -4.38 -17.24
CA TYR A 112 21.82 -4.44 -17.09
C TYR A 112 22.38 -5.86 -17.32
N GLY A 113 21.52 -6.80 -17.72
CA GLY A 113 21.83 -8.21 -17.93
C GLY A 113 21.40 -9.07 -16.74
N ASP A 114 21.36 -10.38 -16.95
CA ASP A 114 20.90 -11.36 -15.95
C ASP A 114 21.89 -11.56 -14.80
N ASN A 115 23.08 -11.01 -14.91
CA ASN A 115 24.15 -11.07 -13.91
C ASN A 115 23.99 -10.05 -12.77
N ILE A 116 23.13 -9.03 -12.95
CA ILE A 116 22.79 -8.08 -11.90
C ILE A 116 21.45 -8.46 -11.32
N LYS A 117 21.45 -8.86 -10.05
CA LYS A 117 20.27 -9.37 -9.34
C LYS A 117 19.89 -8.46 -8.20
N TYR A 118 18.60 -8.38 -7.93
CA TYR A 118 18.02 -7.62 -6.84
C TYR A 118 17.23 -8.53 -5.92
N SER A 119 17.32 -8.26 -4.62
CA SER A 119 16.42 -8.84 -3.62
C SER A 119 16.01 -7.79 -2.61
N VAL A 120 14.87 -7.97 -1.99
CA VAL A 120 14.33 -7.05 -0.99
C VAL A 120 14.11 -7.78 0.31
N THR A 121 14.72 -7.25 1.36
CA THR A 121 14.56 -7.75 2.73
C THR A 121 14.12 -6.62 3.65
N LEU A 122 13.53 -6.96 4.79
CA LEU A 122 13.41 -6.00 5.89
C LEU A 122 14.78 -5.81 6.55
N LEU A 123 14.97 -4.72 7.27
CA LEU A 123 16.24 -4.42 7.94
C LEU A 123 16.64 -5.51 8.96
N ASP A 124 15.68 -6.24 9.53
CA ASP A 124 15.90 -7.38 10.42
C ASP A 124 16.31 -8.66 9.69
N GLY A 125 16.44 -8.63 8.37
CA GLY A 125 16.79 -9.76 7.51
C GLY A 125 15.59 -10.63 7.09
N THR A 126 14.37 -10.30 7.52
CA THR A 126 13.18 -11.02 7.06
C THR A 126 12.95 -10.76 5.58
N GLU A 127 12.77 -11.81 4.79
CA GLU A 127 12.46 -11.69 3.37
C GLU A 127 11.05 -11.11 3.15
N THR A 128 10.93 -10.23 2.16
CA THR A 128 9.63 -9.76 1.69
C THR A 128 9.02 -10.75 0.70
N ILE A 129 7.71 -10.71 0.53
CA ILE A 129 7.03 -11.61 -0.40
C ILE A 129 7.19 -11.08 -1.82
N LYS A 130 7.89 -11.83 -2.68
CA LYS A 130 7.91 -11.57 -4.12
C LYS A 130 6.55 -11.92 -4.71
N THR A 131 5.87 -10.95 -5.32
CA THR A 131 4.50 -11.12 -5.86
C THR A 131 4.42 -11.05 -7.39
N ALA A 132 5.49 -10.56 -8.04
CA ALA A 132 5.70 -10.60 -9.48
C ALA A 132 7.22 -10.61 -9.74
N PRO A 133 7.70 -10.82 -10.96
CA PRO A 133 9.13 -10.90 -11.28
C PRO A 133 10.00 -9.82 -10.64
N ASN A 134 9.49 -8.60 -10.55
CA ASN A 134 10.20 -7.45 -10.02
C ASN A 134 9.39 -6.68 -8.96
N THR A 135 8.45 -7.35 -8.31
CA THR A 135 7.57 -6.71 -7.32
C THR A 135 7.63 -7.49 -6.00
N TYR A 136 7.81 -6.75 -4.93
CA TYR A 136 7.85 -7.26 -3.58
C TYR A 136 6.78 -6.56 -2.74
N SER A 137 6.05 -7.32 -1.95
CA SER A 137 4.92 -6.82 -1.18
C SER A 137 5.08 -7.15 0.29
N GLY A 138 4.47 -6.32 1.12
CA GLY A 138 4.37 -6.57 2.54
C GLY A 138 3.27 -5.73 3.17
N THR A 139 3.11 -5.87 4.48
CA THR A 139 2.08 -5.16 5.23
C THR A 139 2.68 -4.43 6.43
N ILE A 140 2.07 -3.30 6.78
CA ILE A 140 2.31 -2.60 8.02
C ILE A 140 1.04 -2.76 8.85
N SER A 141 1.15 -3.54 9.91
CA SER A 141 0.02 -3.85 10.78
C SER A 141 -0.38 -2.63 11.63
N LEU A 142 -1.62 -2.59 12.08
CA LEU A 142 -2.10 -1.53 12.98
C LEU A 142 -1.28 -1.48 14.29
N ASN A 143 -0.77 -2.63 14.76
CA ASN A 143 0.08 -2.67 15.95
C ASN A 143 1.43 -1.96 15.72
N GLN A 144 2.04 -2.11 14.53
CA GLN A 144 3.27 -1.40 14.16
C GLN A 144 3.00 0.10 14.00
N ILE A 145 1.88 0.46 13.38
CA ILE A 145 1.43 1.85 13.21
C ILE A 145 1.24 2.53 14.58
N ASN A 146 0.53 1.89 15.49
CA ASN A 146 0.28 2.42 16.84
C ASN A 146 1.57 2.60 17.67
N LYS A 147 2.61 1.85 17.35
CA LYS A 147 3.95 2.00 17.94
C LYS A 147 4.84 3.00 17.21
N ASN A 148 4.35 3.62 16.12
CA ASN A 148 5.12 4.46 15.21
C ASN A 148 6.38 3.74 14.68
N THR A 149 6.28 2.44 14.42
CA THR A 149 7.38 1.64 13.92
C THR A 149 7.59 1.94 12.44
N LYS A 150 8.74 2.49 12.11
CA LYS A 150 9.17 2.66 10.71
C LYS A 150 9.62 1.32 10.16
N ILE A 151 9.28 1.05 8.91
CA ILE A 151 9.71 -0.14 8.18
C ILE A 151 10.86 0.25 7.26
N THR A 152 11.99 -0.41 7.40
CA THR A 152 13.12 -0.22 6.49
C THR A 152 13.21 -1.40 5.56
N LEU A 153 13.02 -1.14 4.26
CA LEU A 153 13.21 -2.10 3.18
C LEU A 153 14.64 -1.97 2.69
N ARG A 154 15.41 -3.03 2.77
CA ARG A 154 16.75 -3.10 2.23
C ARG A 154 16.71 -3.75 0.86
N ILE A 155 17.15 -3.02 -0.14
CA ILE A 155 17.31 -3.50 -1.51
C ILE A 155 18.75 -3.92 -1.68
N ASN A 156 18.97 -5.21 -1.81
CA ASN A 156 20.28 -5.78 -2.03
C ASN A 156 20.53 -5.90 -3.53
N LEU A 157 21.70 -5.50 -3.95
CA LEU A 157 22.21 -5.59 -5.31
C LEU A 157 23.40 -6.56 -5.32
N THR A 158 23.35 -7.55 -6.17
CA THR A 158 24.45 -8.49 -6.40
C THR A 158 24.83 -8.45 -7.87
N TRP A 159 26.10 -8.24 -8.16
CA TRP A 159 26.64 -8.38 -9.50
C TRP A 159 27.48 -9.65 -9.56
N ASP A 160 26.92 -10.69 -10.18
CA ASP A 160 27.57 -11.98 -10.31
C ASP A 160 28.87 -11.86 -11.15
N ASN A 161 29.94 -12.47 -10.67
CA ASN A 161 31.22 -12.57 -11.41
C ASN A 161 31.30 -13.89 -12.17
N ASP A 162 30.46 -14.06 -13.20
CA ASP A 162 30.44 -15.23 -14.06
C ASP A 162 31.08 -14.90 -15.41
N VAL A 163 32.02 -15.76 -15.85
CA VAL A 163 32.75 -15.60 -17.11
C VAL A 163 31.84 -15.48 -18.34
N ASN A 164 30.63 -16.05 -18.28
CA ASN A 164 29.65 -15.98 -19.35
C ASN A 164 29.14 -14.54 -19.59
N TYR A 165 29.27 -13.68 -18.61
CA TYR A 165 28.83 -12.28 -18.67
C TYR A 165 29.94 -11.27 -18.97
N ASN A 166 31.21 -11.71 -19.04
CA ASN A 166 32.36 -10.80 -19.22
C ASN A 166 32.23 -9.81 -20.37
N SER A 167 31.60 -10.23 -21.49
CA SER A 167 31.37 -9.32 -22.62
C SER A 167 30.35 -8.22 -22.28
N ASN A 168 29.30 -8.55 -21.56
CA ASN A 168 28.29 -7.59 -21.10
C ASN A 168 28.87 -6.67 -20.03
N ASP A 169 29.60 -7.21 -19.09
CA ASP A 169 30.26 -6.47 -18.01
C ASP A 169 31.24 -5.43 -18.55
N THR A 170 32.06 -5.83 -19.54
CA THR A 170 32.97 -4.92 -20.24
C THR A 170 32.23 -3.80 -20.94
N LYS A 171 31.10 -4.11 -21.62
CA LYS A 171 30.26 -3.12 -22.27
C LYS A 171 29.69 -2.12 -21.25
N LEU A 172 29.18 -2.58 -20.14
CA LEU A 172 28.64 -1.72 -19.07
C LEU A 172 29.72 -0.81 -18.49
N GLY A 173 30.92 -1.35 -18.23
CA GLY A 173 32.04 -0.59 -17.65
C GLY A 173 32.69 0.41 -18.61
N THR A 174 32.46 0.29 -19.92
CA THR A 174 33.05 1.18 -20.95
C THR A 174 32.07 2.18 -21.54
N THR A 175 30.82 2.19 -21.10
CA THR A 175 29.81 3.15 -21.55
C THR A 175 30.10 4.54 -20.97
N GLU A 176 29.87 5.63 -21.71
CA GLU A 176 30.07 7.01 -21.23
C GLU A 176 29.27 7.33 -19.97
N ASP A 177 28.04 6.81 -19.89
CA ASP A 177 27.20 6.88 -18.69
C ASP A 177 27.24 5.52 -17.94
N ASN A 178 28.35 5.27 -17.29
CA ASN A 178 28.63 4.04 -16.54
C ASN A 178 27.91 3.96 -15.17
N LYS A 179 26.69 4.48 -15.07
CA LYS A 179 25.88 4.45 -13.86
C LYS A 179 24.79 3.40 -13.96
N ILE A 180 24.68 2.59 -12.92
CA ILE A 180 23.49 1.75 -12.72
C ILE A 180 22.39 2.62 -12.15
N ARG A 181 21.27 2.73 -12.86
CA ARG A 181 20.07 3.38 -12.38
C ARG A 181 19.01 2.32 -12.13
N ILE A 182 18.45 2.32 -10.94
CA ILE A 182 17.40 1.40 -10.53
C ILE A 182 16.16 2.24 -10.23
N PRO A 183 15.26 2.43 -11.20
CA PRO A 183 13.98 3.06 -10.92
C PRO A 183 13.19 2.18 -9.96
N VAL A 184 12.85 2.74 -8.81
CA VAL A 184 12.06 2.06 -7.78
C VAL A 184 10.74 2.79 -7.65
N ARG A 185 9.65 2.03 -7.70
CA ARG A 185 8.29 2.53 -7.45
C ARG A 185 7.76 1.90 -6.19
N VAL A 186 7.25 2.72 -5.30
CA VAL A 186 6.55 2.24 -4.11
C VAL A 186 5.12 2.73 -4.17
N SER A 187 4.18 1.83 -3.96
CA SER A 187 2.77 2.15 -3.77
C SER A 187 2.29 1.62 -2.43
N ALA A 188 1.32 2.31 -1.85
CA ALA A 188 0.70 1.90 -0.61
C ALA A 188 -0.83 1.94 -0.76
N THR A 189 -1.51 0.97 -0.17
CA THR A 189 -2.98 0.87 -0.17
C THR A 189 -3.46 0.42 1.21
N GLN A 190 -4.71 0.69 1.54
CA GLN A 190 -5.30 0.14 2.75
C GLN A 190 -5.27 -1.39 2.68
N TYR A 191 -4.84 -2.03 3.77
CA TYR A 191 -4.86 -3.48 3.90
C TYR A 191 -6.11 -3.94 4.65
N LEU A 192 -6.92 -4.78 4.01
CA LEU A 192 -8.17 -5.29 4.55
C LEU A 192 -8.09 -6.75 5.00
N GLY A 193 -6.88 -7.34 5.01
CA GLY A 193 -6.65 -8.73 5.43
C GLY A 193 -6.54 -9.72 4.28
N GLU A 194 -6.36 -9.26 3.04
CA GLU A 194 -6.17 -10.12 1.88
C GLU A 194 -4.86 -10.90 1.97
N THR A 195 -4.89 -12.14 1.51
CA THR A 195 -3.66 -12.94 1.42
C THR A 195 -2.75 -12.40 0.32
N ILE A 196 -1.49 -12.10 0.67
CA ILE A 196 -0.46 -11.78 -0.32
C ILE A 196 0.03 -13.11 -0.89
N THR A 197 -0.26 -13.37 -2.17
CA THR A 197 0.13 -14.61 -2.83
C THR A 197 1.56 -14.48 -3.37
N PRO A 198 2.47 -15.40 -2.99
CA PRO A 198 3.81 -15.43 -3.57
C PRO A 198 3.77 -15.71 -5.07
N TYR A 199 4.66 -15.06 -5.80
CA TYR A 199 4.90 -15.36 -7.21
C TYR A 199 5.62 -16.69 -7.34
N THR A 200 5.12 -17.54 -8.20
CA THR A 200 5.75 -18.80 -8.61
C THR A 200 6.20 -18.70 -10.05
N GLU A 201 7.49 -18.94 -10.30
CA GLU A 201 8.08 -18.98 -11.65
C GLU A 201 7.60 -20.20 -12.43
#